data_970ab6d527b6b546e155c01bb5ec9277
#
_entry.id   970ab6d527b6b546e155c01bb5ec9277
#
_cell.length_a   1.000
_cell.length_b   1.000
_cell.length_c   1.000
_cell.angle_alpha   90.00
_cell.angle_beta   90.00
_cell.angle_gamma   90.00
#
_symmetry.space_group_name_H-M   'P 1'
#
loop_
_entity.id
_entity.type
_entity.pdbx_description
1 polymer ?
#
loop_
_entity_poly.entity_id
_entity_poly.type
_entity_poly.pdbx_seq_one_letter_code
_entity_poly.pdbx_strand_id
1 'polypeptide(L)'
;MMIVAIVVSLIPQQLNESLGLRPPNFNHLLGTDQLGRDFLLRLIQGSIVTIGLTMTVIVLSIGIGLILGLIAGIEGRWFDKSCMFLADLLLAIPSFIIALVVLSLVSDSMLGLLFALTIGWLGRYLRYFRNLTRDIQKQPFITYVVLSGNSKMKTTLVHTIPHLMSNILALITADIGKIMLSISGLAFLGLGIKPPTPELGTILFDGKSYFSAAPWLFFFPGLLLGGYALLFQMLNNKIMK
;
A
#
# COMPACT_ATOMS: atom_id res chain seq x y z
N MET A 1 10.30 -4.70 -7.40
CA MET A 1 9.20 -5.30 -6.61
C MET A 1 8.00 -5.67 -7.49
N MET A 2 7.37 -4.74 -8.21
CA MET A 2 6.22 -5.03 -9.09
C MET A 2 6.54 -6.08 -10.18
N ILE A 3 7.72 -6.00 -10.80
CA ILE A 3 8.18 -6.99 -11.78
C ILE A 3 8.30 -8.39 -11.15
N VAL A 4 8.85 -8.49 -9.95
CA VAL A 4 8.96 -9.76 -9.22
C VAL A 4 7.59 -10.32 -8.87
N ALA A 5 6.64 -9.48 -8.43
CA ALA A 5 5.26 -9.89 -8.16
C ALA A 5 4.58 -10.43 -9.42
N ILE A 6 4.79 -9.76 -10.57
CA ILE A 6 4.26 -10.23 -11.87
C ILE A 6 4.93 -11.54 -12.28
N VAL A 7 6.26 -11.64 -12.18
CA VAL A 7 6.98 -12.88 -12.57
C VAL A 7 6.55 -14.05 -11.70
N VAL A 8 6.41 -13.86 -10.38
CA VAL A 8 5.98 -14.94 -9.47
C VAL A 8 4.51 -15.32 -9.72
N SER A 9 3.66 -14.36 -10.09
CA SER A 9 2.27 -14.67 -10.46
C SER A 9 2.14 -15.46 -11.77
N LEU A 10 3.15 -15.38 -12.63
CA LEU A 10 3.22 -16.09 -13.91
C LEU A 10 3.76 -17.51 -13.79
N ILE A 11 4.24 -17.96 -12.61
CA ILE A 11 4.63 -19.37 -12.41
C ILE A 11 3.37 -20.22 -12.52
N PRO A 12 3.22 -21.02 -13.60
CA PRO A 12 2.00 -21.79 -13.81
C PRO A 12 1.92 -22.86 -12.73
N GLN A 13 0.81 -22.88 -12.01
CA GLN A 13 0.47 -24.00 -11.16
C GLN A 13 -0.28 -25.02 -12.01
N GLN A 14 0.10 -26.30 -11.87
CA GLN A 14 -0.62 -27.37 -12.55
C GLN A 14 -2.06 -27.44 -12.02
N LEU A 15 -3.00 -27.33 -12.93
CA LEU A 15 -4.42 -27.49 -12.63
C LEU A 15 -4.73 -28.98 -12.63
N ASN A 16 -5.29 -29.47 -11.53
CA ASN A 16 -5.74 -30.85 -11.44
C ASN A 16 -7.06 -30.92 -10.66
N GLU A 17 -8.17 -30.77 -11.36
CA GLU A 17 -9.50 -30.73 -10.77
C GLU A 17 -9.83 -31.99 -9.93
N SER A 18 -9.21 -33.14 -10.25
CA SER A 18 -9.38 -34.37 -9.45
C SER A 18 -8.80 -34.29 -8.03
N LEU A 19 -7.92 -33.29 -7.79
CA LEU A 19 -7.32 -32.98 -6.50
C LEU A 19 -7.98 -31.79 -5.80
N GLY A 20 -9.09 -31.28 -6.31
CA GLY A 20 -9.78 -30.11 -5.76
C GLY A 20 -10.26 -30.33 -4.32
N LEU A 21 -10.11 -29.28 -3.49
CA LEU A 21 -10.59 -29.20 -2.10
C LEU A 21 -10.08 -30.33 -1.19
N ARG A 22 -8.89 -30.85 -1.41
CA ARG A 22 -8.28 -31.84 -0.51
C ARG A 22 -7.79 -31.15 0.77
N PRO A 23 -8.07 -31.75 1.93
CA PRO A 23 -7.59 -31.22 3.20
C PRO A 23 -6.06 -31.28 3.30
N PRO A 24 -5.46 -30.52 4.23
CA PRO A 24 -4.03 -30.58 4.52
C PRO A 24 -3.51 -32.00 4.72
N ASN A 25 -2.43 -32.33 4.03
CA ASN A 25 -1.78 -33.64 4.07
C ASN A 25 -0.28 -33.53 3.76
N PHE A 26 0.49 -34.62 3.83
CA PHE A 26 1.94 -34.61 3.61
C PHE A 26 2.37 -34.14 2.21
N ASN A 27 1.55 -34.36 1.18
CA ASN A 27 1.85 -33.93 -0.19
C ASN A 27 1.43 -32.47 -0.43
N HIS A 28 0.41 -31.99 0.30
CA HIS A 28 -0.13 -30.65 0.23
C HIS A 28 -0.31 -30.12 1.67
N LEU A 29 0.73 -29.49 2.22
CA LEU A 29 0.79 -29.10 3.64
C LEU A 29 -0.40 -28.26 4.11
N LEU A 30 -0.92 -27.37 3.27
CA LEU A 30 -2.10 -26.57 3.54
C LEU A 30 -3.33 -26.99 2.71
N GLY A 31 -3.27 -28.18 2.12
CA GLY A 31 -4.33 -28.69 1.24
C GLY A 31 -4.27 -28.11 -0.17
N THR A 32 -5.37 -28.27 -0.90
CA THR A 32 -5.51 -27.77 -2.27
C THR A 32 -6.71 -26.82 -2.38
N ASP A 33 -6.67 -25.94 -3.39
CA ASP A 33 -7.80 -25.08 -3.71
C ASP A 33 -8.86 -25.80 -4.60
N GLN A 34 -9.88 -25.06 -5.02
CA GLN A 34 -10.97 -25.60 -5.85
C GLN A 34 -10.53 -26.10 -7.24
N LEU A 35 -9.36 -25.68 -7.71
CA LEU A 35 -8.77 -26.12 -8.99
C LEU A 35 -7.66 -27.17 -8.81
N GLY A 36 -7.49 -27.69 -7.58
CA GLY A 36 -6.48 -28.68 -7.25
C GLY A 36 -5.04 -28.15 -7.19
N ARG A 37 -4.86 -26.84 -7.13
CA ARG A 37 -3.55 -26.20 -6.97
C ARG A 37 -3.07 -26.31 -5.53
N ASP A 38 -1.75 -26.44 -5.32
CA ASP A 38 -1.17 -26.42 -3.98
C ASP A 38 -1.44 -25.09 -3.29
N PHE A 39 -2.13 -25.15 -2.15
CA PHE A 39 -2.60 -23.95 -1.48
C PHE A 39 -1.49 -23.18 -0.76
N LEU A 40 -0.45 -23.87 -0.25
CA LEU A 40 0.72 -23.21 0.34
C LEU A 40 1.45 -22.35 -0.70
N LEU A 41 1.69 -22.90 -1.89
CA LEU A 41 2.35 -22.18 -2.98
C LEU A 41 1.51 -20.97 -3.41
N ARG A 42 0.19 -21.14 -3.50
CA ARG A 42 -0.73 -20.05 -3.83
C ARG A 42 -0.71 -18.92 -2.79
N LEU A 43 -0.60 -19.24 -1.49
CA LEU A 43 -0.47 -18.26 -0.42
C LEU A 43 0.86 -17.51 -0.47
N ILE A 44 1.96 -18.19 -0.79
CA ILE A 44 3.27 -17.56 -0.96
C ILE A 44 3.22 -16.58 -2.14
N GLN A 45 2.70 -17.01 -3.29
CA GLN A 45 2.52 -16.13 -4.45
C GLN A 45 1.62 -14.94 -4.14
N GLY A 46 0.49 -15.19 -3.47
CA GLY A 46 -0.45 -14.16 -3.02
C GLY A 46 0.20 -13.14 -2.09
N SER A 47 1.01 -13.60 -1.14
CA SER A 47 1.76 -12.73 -0.23
C SER A 47 2.73 -11.80 -0.98
N ILE A 48 3.47 -12.33 -1.94
CA ILE A 48 4.42 -11.56 -2.76
C ILE A 48 3.68 -10.50 -3.57
N VAL A 49 2.56 -10.86 -4.19
CA VAL A 49 1.72 -9.92 -4.96
C VAL A 49 1.15 -8.83 -4.05
N THR A 50 0.54 -9.21 -2.93
CA THR A 50 -0.06 -8.26 -1.96
C THR A 50 0.98 -7.28 -1.43
N ILE A 51 2.16 -7.76 -1.01
CA ILE A 51 3.26 -6.90 -0.55
C ILE A 51 3.76 -6.00 -1.67
N GLY A 52 3.95 -6.53 -2.88
CA GLY A 52 4.40 -5.77 -4.05
C GLY A 52 3.46 -4.62 -4.40
N LEU A 53 2.16 -4.87 -4.44
CA LEU A 53 1.14 -3.85 -4.67
C LEU A 53 1.10 -2.81 -3.55
N THR A 54 1.19 -3.26 -2.30
CA THR A 54 1.25 -2.37 -1.13
C THR A 54 2.43 -1.41 -1.23
N MET A 55 3.62 -1.92 -1.53
CA MET A 55 4.81 -1.09 -1.71
C MET A 55 4.67 -0.11 -2.87
N THR A 56 4.03 -0.53 -3.96
CA THR A 56 3.77 0.35 -5.11
C THR A 56 2.87 1.53 -4.71
N VAL A 57 1.76 1.28 -4.02
CA VAL A 57 0.86 2.34 -3.53
C VAL A 57 1.59 3.28 -2.58
N ILE A 58 2.39 2.74 -1.64
CA ILE A 58 3.18 3.54 -0.69
C ILE A 58 4.15 4.47 -1.44
N VAL A 59 4.95 3.91 -2.35
CA VAL A 59 5.96 4.69 -3.11
C VAL A 59 5.30 5.79 -3.93
N LEU A 60 4.21 5.50 -4.62
CA LEU A 60 3.47 6.48 -5.41
C LEU A 60 2.84 7.58 -4.52
N SER A 61 2.15 7.18 -3.45
CA SER A 61 1.45 8.13 -2.57
C SER A 61 2.44 9.03 -1.80
N ILE A 62 3.52 8.45 -1.27
CA ILE A 62 4.60 9.20 -0.60
C ILE A 62 5.33 10.09 -1.61
N GLY A 63 5.68 9.57 -2.79
CA GLY A 63 6.41 10.33 -3.80
C GLY A 63 5.64 11.56 -4.26
N ILE A 64 4.37 11.41 -4.64
CA ILE A 64 3.50 12.52 -5.04
C ILE A 64 3.27 13.47 -3.85
N GLY A 65 2.95 12.92 -2.68
CA GLY A 65 2.71 13.70 -1.46
C GLY A 65 3.93 14.50 -1.00
N LEU A 66 5.14 13.93 -1.13
CA LEU A 66 6.42 14.59 -0.83
C LEU A 66 6.65 15.78 -1.79
N ILE A 67 6.52 15.56 -3.10
CA ILE A 67 6.73 16.61 -4.10
C ILE A 67 5.75 17.76 -3.87
N LEU A 68 4.45 17.47 -3.82
CA LEU A 68 3.43 18.51 -3.62
C LEU A 68 3.53 19.18 -2.25
N GLY A 69 3.78 18.40 -1.20
CA GLY A 69 3.92 18.92 0.16
C GLY A 69 5.16 19.79 0.33
N LEU A 70 6.29 19.40 -0.27
CA LEU A 70 7.52 20.18 -0.27
C LEU A 70 7.30 21.54 -0.96
N ILE A 71 6.76 21.55 -2.17
CA ILE A 71 6.47 22.78 -2.93
C ILE A 71 5.50 23.67 -2.15
N ALA A 72 4.39 23.11 -1.64
CA ALA A 72 3.40 23.85 -0.86
C ALA A 72 4.01 24.45 0.42
N GLY A 73 4.91 23.72 1.08
CA GLY A 73 5.58 24.18 2.29
C GLY A 73 6.54 25.35 2.05
N ILE A 74 7.23 25.37 0.90
CA ILE A 74 8.21 26.40 0.53
C ILE A 74 7.56 27.61 -0.10
N GLU A 75 6.72 27.42 -1.13
CA GLU A 75 6.13 28.53 -1.90
C GLU A 75 5.04 29.27 -1.11
N GLY A 76 4.26 28.54 -0.33
CA GLY A 76 3.17 29.12 0.45
C GLY A 76 2.06 29.72 -0.43
N ARG A 77 1.41 30.81 0.08
CA ARG A 77 0.41 31.61 -0.66
C ARG A 77 -0.74 30.78 -1.24
N TRP A 78 -1.05 30.98 -2.53
CA TRP A 78 -2.19 30.35 -3.21
C TRP A 78 -1.96 28.86 -3.44
N PHE A 79 -0.77 28.44 -3.85
CA PHE A 79 -0.45 27.05 -4.11
C PHE A 79 -0.61 26.19 -2.84
N ASP A 80 -0.12 26.70 -1.70
CA ASP A 80 -0.29 26.03 -0.41
C ASP A 80 -1.78 25.90 -0.03
N LYS A 81 -2.57 26.96 -0.23
CA LYS A 81 -4.01 26.94 0.05
C LYS A 81 -4.73 25.88 -0.81
N SER A 82 -4.40 25.80 -2.09
CA SER A 82 -4.98 24.82 -3.01
C SER A 82 -4.59 23.38 -2.64
N CYS A 83 -3.32 23.15 -2.31
CA CYS A 83 -2.85 21.84 -1.85
C CYS A 83 -3.51 21.42 -0.53
N MET A 84 -3.66 22.35 0.42
CA MET A 84 -4.32 22.06 1.68
C MET A 84 -5.82 21.83 1.51
N PHE A 85 -6.50 22.59 0.66
CA PHE A 85 -7.89 22.32 0.32
C PHE A 85 -8.07 20.91 -0.27
N LEU A 86 -7.19 20.52 -1.21
CA LEU A 86 -7.21 19.16 -1.74
C LEU A 86 -6.97 18.11 -0.65
N ALA A 87 -5.98 18.34 0.21
CA ALA A 87 -5.69 17.42 1.32
C ALA A 87 -6.87 17.32 2.29
N ASP A 88 -7.54 18.45 2.62
CA ASP A 88 -8.71 18.48 3.49
C ASP A 88 -9.87 17.70 2.89
N LEU A 89 -10.11 17.86 1.60
CA LEU A 89 -11.15 17.14 0.87
C LEU A 89 -10.90 15.62 0.87
N LEU A 90 -9.65 15.21 0.60
CA LEU A 90 -9.27 13.80 0.62
C LEU A 90 -9.28 13.20 2.03
N LEU A 91 -9.01 13.98 3.08
CA LEU A 91 -9.02 13.51 4.46
C LEU A 91 -10.41 13.55 5.12
N ALA A 92 -11.36 14.29 4.54
CA ALA A 92 -12.74 14.31 5.01
C ALA A 92 -13.47 12.98 4.76
N ILE A 93 -13.00 12.18 3.80
CA ILE A 93 -13.59 10.91 3.40
C ILE A 93 -12.60 9.79 3.74
N PRO A 94 -13.05 8.66 4.33
CA PRO A 94 -12.18 7.50 4.52
C PRO A 94 -11.51 7.06 3.21
N SER A 95 -10.18 6.84 3.24
CA SER A 95 -9.40 6.50 2.04
C SER A 95 -9.93 5.29 1.28
N PHE A 96 -10.50 4.32 1.99
CA PHE A 96 -11.14 3.14 1.40
C PHE A 96 -12.37 3.51 0.55
N ILE A 97 -13.20 4.46 1.03
CA ILE A 97 -14.38 4.94 0.29
C ILE A 97 -13.95 5.73 -0.96
N ILE A 98 -12.91 6.58 -0.83
CA ILE A 98 -12.33 7.27 -2.01
C ILE A 98 -11.89 6.24 -3.05
N ALA A 99 -11.19 5.19 -2.61
CA ALA A 99 -10.72 4.15 -3.52
C ALA A 99 -11.87 3.43 -4.22
N LEU A 100 -12.97 3.13 -3.53
CA LEU A 100 -14.18 2.55 -4.13
C LEU A 100 -14.78 3.46 -5.20
N VAL A 101 -14.95 4.75 -4.91
CA VAL A 101 -15.52 5.72 -5.86
C VAL A 101 -14.61 5.86 -7.08
N VAL A 102 -13.30 6.05 -6.86
CA VAL A 102 -12.34 6.22 -7.97
C VAL A 102 -12.29 4.95 -8.83
N LEU A 103 -12.26 3.77 -8.22
CA LEU A 103 -12.23 2.49 -8.95
C LEU A 103 -13.48 2.29 -9.80
N SER A 104 -14.65 2.73 -9.33
CA SER A 104 -15.90 2.66 -10.10
C SER A 104 -15.91 3.60 -11.30
N LEU A 105 -15.17 4.70 -11.26
CA LEU A 105 -15.11 5.70 -12.33
C LEU A 105 -14.02 5.42 -13.37
N VAL A 106 -12.89 4.85 -12.96
CA VAL A 106 -11.72 4.68 -13.86
C VAL A 106 -11.79 3.34 -14.59
N SER A 107 -11.57 2.27 -13.89
CA SER A 107 -11.67 0.89 -14.41
C SER A 107 -11.50 -0.11 -13.28
N ASP A 108 -12.24 -1.20 -13.33
CA ASP A 108 -12.08 -2.33 -12.43
C ASP A 108 -10.89 -3.20 -12.88
N SER A 109 -9.69 -2.72 -12.60
CA SER A 109 -8.42 -3.33 -12.97
C SER A 109 -7.35 -3.11 -11.90
N MET A 110 -6.26 -3.87 -11.96
CA MET A 110 -5.12 -3.71 -11.05
C MET A 110 -4.52 -2.29 -11.10
N LEU A 111 -4.42 -1.68 -12.29
CA LEU A 111 -3.96 -0.30 -12.43
C LEU A 111 -4.96 0.69 -11.85
N GLY A 112 -6.26 0.48 -12.08
CA GLY A 112 -7.33 1.27 -11.46
C GLY A 112 -7.26 1.21 -9.94
N LEU A 113 -7.03 0.03 -9.36
CA LEU A 113 -6.85 -0.16 -7.91
C LEU A 113 -5.65 0.61 -7.36
N LEU A 114 -4.48 0.51 -8.02
CA LEU A 114 -3.28 1.25 -7.62
C LEU A 114 -3.51 2.76 -7.66
N PHE A 115 -4.13 3.26 -8.72
CA PHE A 115 -4.47 4.68 -8.87
C PHE A 115 -5.47 5.14 -7.81
N ALA A 116 -6.55 4.39 -7.58
CA ALA A 116 -7.58 4.70 -6.61
C ALA A 116 -7.04 4.78 -5.18
N LEU A 117 -6.22 3.80 -4.78
CA LEU A 117 -5.59 3.80 -3.46
C LEU A 117 -4.53 4.88 -3.33
N THR A 118 -3.76 5.15 -4.39
CA THR A 118 -2.79 6.26 -4.38
C THR A 118 -3.49 7.58 -4.09
N ILE A 119 -4.62 7.88 -4.73
CA ILE A 119 -5.42 9.08 -4.45
C ILE A 119 -5.97 9.04 -3.02
N GLY A 120 -6.51 7.91 -2.57
CA GLY A 120 -7.07 7.78 -1.24
C GLY A 120 -6.08 8.06 -0.11
N TRP A 121 -4.79 7.76 -0.32
CA TRP A 121 -3.73 7.99 0.66
C TRP A 121 -2.97 9.31 0.46
N LEU A 122 -3.12 9.98 -0.70
CA LEU A 122 -2.39 11.16 -1.08
C LEU A 122 -2.58 12.32 -0.08
N GLY A 123 -3.81 12.61 0.33
CA GLY A 123 -4.11 13.74 1.23
C GLY A 123 -3.33 13.69 2.54
N ARG A 124 -3.16 12.50 3.12
CA ARG A 124 -2.37 12.26 4.33
C ARG A 124 -0.90 12.63 4.15
N TYR A 125 -0.25 12.12 3.09
CA TYR A 125 1.17 12.37 2.84
C TYR A 125 1.45 13.80 2.41
N LEU A 126 0.58 14.39 1.59
CA LEU A 126 0.67 15.78 1.17
C LEU A 126 0.66 16.71 2.39
N ARG A 127 -0.31 16.54 3.30
CA ARG A 127 -0.40 17.36 4.53
C ARG A 127 0.79 17.13 5.44
N TYR A 128 1.21 15.88 5.61
CA TYR A 128 2.35 15.54 6.46
C TYR A 128 3.64 16.24 5.98
N PHE A 129 4.00 16.06 4.71
CA PHE A 129 5.24 16.64 4.17
C PHE A 129 5.18 18.15 4.08
N ARG A 130 4.03 18.72 3.79
CA ARG A 130 3.86 20.19 3.83
C ARG A 130 4.10 20.75 5.23
N ASN A 131 3.54 20.15 6.27
CA ASN A 131 3.72 20.60 7.64
C ASN A 131 5.18 20.44 8.08
N LEU A 132 5.76 19.26 7.85
CA LEU A 132 7.16 18.99 8.16
C LEU A 132 8.12 19.94 7.43
N THR A 133 7.86 20.24 6.15
CA THR A 133 8.64 21.22 5.38
C THR A 133 8.57 22.60 6.04
N ARG A 134 7.40 23.05 6.45
CA ARG A 134 7.23 24.34 7.13
C ARG A 134 7.97 24.40 8.47
N ASP A 135 7.95 23.32 9.22
CA ASP A 135 8.63 23.27 10.51
C ASP A 135 10.15 23.30 10.32
N ILE A 136 10.68 22.61 9.30
CA ILE A 136 12.10 22.69 8.95
C ILE A 136 12.47 24.10 8.48
N GLN A 137 11.65 24.74 7.66
CA GLN A 137 11.91 26.12 7.16
C GLN A 137 11.99 27.16 8.28
N LYS A 138 11.38 26.91 9.44
CA LYS A 138 11.45 27.81 10.62
C LYS A 138 12.70 27.57 11.48
N GLN A 139 13.48 26.52 11.22
CA GLN A 139 14.65 26.22 12.02
C GLN A 139 15.75 27.26 11.84
N PRO A 140 16.46 27.66 12.91
CA PRO A 140 17.50 28.68 12.86
C PRO A 140 18.59 28.39 11.83
N PHE A 141 18.98 27.11 11.67
CA PHE A 141 20.03 26.75 10.72
C PHE A 141 19.64 27.03 9.25
N ILE A 142 18.36 26.92 8.88
CA ILE A 142 17.88 27.28 7.55
C ILE A 142 18.05 28.79 7.32
N THR A 143 17.73 29.60 8.34
CA THR A 143 17.93 31.05 8.28
C THR A 143 19.41 31.39 8.03
N TYR A 144 20.34 30.75 8.75
CA TYR A 144 21.78 30.95 8.54
C TYR A 144 22.22 30.55 7.13
N VAL A 145 21.72 29.41 6.59
CA VAL A 145 22.04 28.96 5.24
C VAL A 145 21.58 29.96 4.18
N VAL A 146 20.39 30.54 4.35
CA VAL A 146 19.85 31.54 3.43
C VAL A 146 20.64 32.85 3.54
N LEU A 147 20.96 33.32 4.75
CA LEU A 147 21.78 34.51 4.97
C LEU A 147 23.21 34.35 4.43
N SER A 148 23.75 33.14 4.36
CA SER A 148 25.04 32.84 3.73
C SER A 148 25.02 32.87 2.19
N GLY A 149 23.91 33.34 1.57
CA GLY A 149 23.79 33.51 0.12
C GLY A 149 23.41 32.28 -0.67
N ASN A 150 22.99 31.19 0.01
CA ASN A 150 22.52 30.01 -0.69
C ASN A 150 21.13 30.25 -1.30
N SER A 151 20.94 29.82 -2.54
CA SER A 151 19.63 29.88 -3.21
C SER A 151 18.61 28.98 -2.51
N LYS A 152 17.32 29.32 -2.60
CA LYS A 152 16.22 28.49 -2.07
C LYS A 152 16.30 27.05 -2.56
N MET A 153 16.63 26.84 -3.82
CA MET A 153 16.70 25.50 -4.41
C MET A 153 17.84 24.67 -3.77
N LYS A 154 19.04 25.29 -3.60
CA LYS A 154 20.18 24.63 -2.95
C LYS A 154 19.85 24.31 -1.49
N THR A 155 19.25 25.24 -0.75
CA THR A 155 18.79 25.03 0.64
C THR A 155 17.81 23.88 0.73
N THR A 156 16.86 23.80 -0.22
CA THR A 156 15.87 22.70 -0.26
C THR A 156 16.52 21.35 -0.52
N LEU A 157 17.35 21.25 -1.57
CA LEU A 157 17.95 19.97 -1.98
C LEU A 157 18.96 19.45 -0.94
N VAL A 158 19.79 20.35 -0.37
CA VAL A 158 20.90 19.94 0.49
C VAL A 158 20.49 19.84 1.97
N HIS A 159 19.52 20.58 2.41
CA HIS A 159 19.16 20.65 3.83
C HIS A 159 17.74 20.19 4.12
N THR A 160 16.73 20.64 3.36
CA THR A 160 15.33 20.29 3.67
C THR A 160 15.00 18.84 3.32
N ILE A 161 15.34 18.38 2.10
CA ILE A 161 15.03 17.02 1.64
C ILE A 161 15.69 15.94 2.53
N PRO A 162 16.98 15.99 2.88
CA PRO A 162 17.58 14.99 3.77
C PRO A 162 16.89 14.88 5.13
N HIS A 163 16.44 16.02 5.68
CA HIS A 163 15.65 16.05 6.93
C HIS A 163 14.28 15.39 6.78
N LEU A 164 13.64 15.54 5.63
CA LEU A 164 12.36 14.87 5.33
C LEU A 164 12.53 13.35 5.19
N MET A 165 13.67 12.90 4.61
CA MET A 165 13.94 11.48 4.36
C MET A 165 13.98 10.65 5.66
N SER A 166 14.49 11.20 6.77
CA SER A 166 14.57 10.52 8.05
C SER A 166 13.21 10.04 8.57
N ASN A 167 12.14 10.71 8.20
CA ASN A 167 10.78 10.39 8.66
C ASN A 167 10.04 9.41 7.73
N ILE A 168 10.55 9.13 6.54
CA ILE A 168 9.85 8.29 5.54
C ILE A 168 9.74 6.84 6.01
N LEU A 169 10.79 6.28 6.62
CA LEU A 169 10.78 4.91 7.13
C LEU A 169 9.68 4.72 8.19
N ALA A 170 9.55 5.68 9.10
CA ALA A 170 8.50 5.64 10.12
C ALA A 170 7.10 5.70 9.50
N LEU A 171 6.89 6.51 8.46
CA LEU A 171 5.63 6.57 7.72
C LEU A 171 5.31 5.25 7.00
N ILE A 172 6.30 4.69 6.30
CA ILE A 172 6.13 3.41 5.59
C ILE A 172 5.69 2.33 6.57
N THR A 173 6.42 2.15 7.66
CA THR A 173 6.13 1.10 8.65
C THR A 173 4.79 1.31 9.37
N ALA A 174 4.37 2.56 9.57
CA ALA A 174 3.07 2.87 10.19
C ALA A 174 1.88 2.58 9.28
N ASP A 175 2.04 2.70 7.97
CA ASP A 175 0.91 2.67 7.04
C ASP A 175 0.86 1.42 6.15
N ILE A 176 1.97 0.65 6.04
CA ILE A 176 2.05 -0.56 5.19
C ILE A 176 0.94 -1.56 5.50
N GLY A 177 0.68 -1.86 6.77
CA GLY A 177 -0.38 -2.79 7.17
C GLY A 177 -1.78 -2.29 6.80
N LYS A 178 -2.04 -0.99 6.95
CA LYS A 178 -3.34 -0.38 6.62
C LYS A 178 -3.60 -0.40 5.11
N ILE A 179 -2.57 -0.08 4.31
CA ILE A 179 -2.68 -0.08 2.85
C ILE A 179 -2.85 -1.52 2.34
N MET A 180 -2.11 -2.48 2.91
CA MET A 180 -2.25 -3.90 2.61
C MET A 180 -3.68 -4.38 2.85
N LEU A 181 -4.25 -4.07 4.02
CA LEU A 181 -5.64 -4.42 4.34
C LEU A 181 -6.64 -3.71 3.43
N SER A 182 -6.34 -2.49 2.96
CA SER A 182 -7.19 -1.79 1.99
C SER A 182 -7.18 -2.46 0.62
N ILE A 183 -6.00 -2.90 0.13
CA ILE A 183 -5.85 -3.65 -1.14
C ILE A 183 -6.63 -4.95 -1.05
N SER A 184 -6.33 -5.77 -0.05
CA SER A 184 -6.95 -7.09 0.11
C SER A 184 -8.45 -6.99 0.44
N GLY A 185 -8.88 -5.92 1.12
CA GLY A 185 -10.29 -5.64 1.36
C GLY A 185 -11.06 -5.34 0.07
N LEU A 186 -10.51 -4.52 -0.83
CA LEU A 186 -11.13 -4.26 -2.14
C LEU A 186 -11.13 -5.52 -3.01
N ALA A 187 -10.03 -6.27 -3.03
CA ALA A 187 -9.93 -7.54 -3.75
C ALA A 187 -10.92 -8.58 -3.19
N PHE A 188 -11.15 -8.62 -1.86
CA PHE A 188 -12.15 -9.46 -1.22
C PHE A 188 -13.59 -9.07 -1.60
N LEU A 189 -13.84 -7.82 -1.98
CA LEU A 189 -15.11 -7.39 -2.57
C LEU A 189 -15.21 -7.73 -4.07
N GLY A 190 -14.19 -8.33 -4.65
CA GLY A 190 -14.12 -8.69 -6.07
C GLY A 190 -13.69 -7.54 -6.98
N LEU A 191 -13.05 -6.50 -6.41
CA LEU A 191 -12.68 -5.28 -7.14
C LEU A 191 -11.17 -5.19 -7.38
N GLY A 192 -10.79 -4.73 -8.55
CA GLY A 192 -9.42 -4.39 -8.94
C GLY A 192 -8.57 -5.56 -9.38
N ILE A 193 -8.40 -6.60 -8.57
CA ILE A 193 -7.55 -7.75 -8.87
C ILE A 193 -8.43 -8.96 -9.16
N LYS A 194 -8.25 -9.53 -10.35
CA LYS A 194 -9.05 -10.67 -10.83
C LYS A 194 -8.17 -11.90 -11.03
N PRO A 195 -8.76 -13.10 -10.88
CA PRO A 195 -8.08 -14.34 -11.29
C PRO A 195 -7.56 -14.23 -12.75
N PRO A 196 -6.41 -14.83 -13.08
CA PRO A 196 -5.67 -15.84 -12.30
C PRO A 196 -4.67 -15.26 -11.27
N THR A 197 -4.50 -13.92 -11.19
CA THR A 197 -3.51 -13.29 -10.32
C THR A 197 -3.79 -13.63 -8.85
N PRO A 198 -2.88 -14.35 -8.15
CA PRO A 198 -3.05 -14.62 -6.75
C PRO A 198 -2.76 -13.34 -5.95
N GLU A 199 -3.71 -12.90 -5.16
CA GLU A 199 -3.59 -11.87 -4.14
C GLU A 199 -4.38 -12.35 -2.92
N LEU A 200 -3.93 -12.04 -1.70
CA LEU A 200 -4.50 -12.64 -0.49
C LEU A 200 -6.00 -12.34 -0.32
N GLY A 201 -6.46 -11.15 -0.67
CA GLY A 201 -7.88 -10.79 -0.65
C GLY A 201 -8.68 -11.51 -1.75
N THR A 202 -8.11 -11.68 -2.94
CA THR A 202 -8.72 -12.46 -4.02
C THR A 202 -8.80 -13.94 -3.64
N ILE A 203 -7.78 -14.49 -2.97
CA ILE A 203 -7.80 -15.86 -2.45
C ILE A 203 -8.91 -16.03 -1.40
N LEU A 204 -9.09 -15.05 -0.52
CA LEU A 204 -10.21 -15.02 0.43
C LEU A 204 -11.57 -14.95 -0.28
N PHE A 205 -11.68 -14.13 -1.32
CA PHE A 205 -12.89 -14.03 -2.12
C PHE A 205 -13.27 -15.37 -2.76
N ASP A 206 -12.29 -16.04 -3.38
CA ASP A 206 -12.49 -17.36 -3.97
C ASP A 206 -12.87 -18.40 -2.90
N GLY A 207 -12.20 -18.37 -1.74
CA GLY A 207 -12.37 -19.32 -0.65
C GLY A 207 -13.71 -19.21 0.09
N LYS A 208 -14.37 -18.04 0.08
CA LYS A 208 -15.62 -17.82 0.83
C LYS A 208 -16.74 -18.79 0.45
N SER A 209 -16.82 -19.15 -0.84
CA SER A 209 -17.85 -20.04 -1.36
C SER A 209 -17.65 -21.50 -0.90
N TYR A 210 -16.45 -21.83 -0.46
CA TYR A 210 -16.06 -23.18 -0.02
C TYR A 210 -15.86 -23.26 1.50
N PHE A 211 -16.27 -22.25 2.25
CA PHE A 211 -16.03 -22.15 3.70
C PHE A 211 -16.47 -23.40 4.48
N SER A 212 -17.62 -23.99 4.14
CA SER A 212 -18.14 -25.18 4.81
C SER A 212 -17.39 -26.47 4.43
N ALA A 213 -16.87 -26.57 3.20
CA ALA A 213 -16.21 -27.77 2.70
C ALA A 213 -14.69 -27.73 2.89
N ALA A 214 -14.10 -26.53 2.79
CA ALA A 214 -12.67 -26.29 2.81
C ALA A 214 -12.31 -25.03 3.61
N PRO A 215 -12.50 -25.03 4.93
CA PRO A 215 -12.33 -23.84 5.75
C PRO A 215 -10.90 -23.27 5.72
N TRP A 216 -9.88 -24.08 5.42
CA TRP A 216 -8.48 -23.64 5.29
C TRP A 216 -8.29 -22.57 4.20
N LEU A 217 -9.13 -22.60 3.13
CA LEU A 217 -9.07 -21.60 2.05
C LEU A 217 -9.42 -20.19 2.51
N PHE A 218 -10.11 -20.07 3.62
CA PHE A 218 -10.49 -18.79 4.21
C PHE A 218 -9.58 -18.42 5.40
N PHE A 219 -9.31 -19.36 6.31
CA PHE A 219 -8.57 -19.07 7.52
C PHE A 219 -7.10 -18.72 7.26
N PHE A 220 -6.37 -19.45 6.42
CA PHE A 220 -4.95 -19.19 6.22
C PHE A 220 -4.62 -17.83 5.58
N PRO A 221 -5.28 -17.38 4.49
CA PRO A 221 -4.99 -16.05 3.96
C PRO A 221 -5.42 -14.94 4.92
N GLY A 222 -6.52 -15.13 5.69
CA GLY A 222 -6.92 -14.19 6.74
C GLY A 222 -5.89 -14.07 7.86
N LEU A 223 -5.35 -15.20 8.35
CA LEU A 223 -4.29 -15.25 9.34
C LEU A 223 -2.99 -14.59 8.82
N LEU A 224 -2.64 -14.82 7.57
CA LEU A 224 -1.46 -14.19 6.96
C LEU A 224 -1.63 -12.67 6.88
N LEU A 225 -2.77 -12.16 6.42
CA LEU A 225 -3.05 -10.72 6.37
C LEU A 225 -2.98 -10.08 7.75
N GLY A 226 -3.64 -10.69 8.75
CA GLY A 226 -3.60 -10.25 10.14
C GLY A 226 -2.17 -10.30 10.71
N GLY A 227 -1.44 -11.39 10.44
CA GLY A 227 -0.05 -11.58 10.85
C GLY A 227 0.89 -10.51 10.27
N TYR A 228 0.79 -10.23 8.96
CA TYR A 228 1.56 -9.15 8.33
C TYR A 228 1.22 -7.78 8.92
N ALA A 229 -0.07 -7.46 9.10
CA ALA A 229 -0.48 -6.19 9.70
C ALA A 229 0.10 -6.01 11.10
N LEU A 230 0.04 -7.04 11.95
CA LEU A 230 0.62 -7.04 13.29
C LEU A 230 2.15 -6.92 13.25
N LEU A 231 2.82 -7.66 12.38
CA LEU A 231 4.27 -7.62 12.22
C LEU A 231 4.76 -6.22 11.86
N PHE A 232 4.15 -5.57 10.87
CA PHE A 232 4.51 -4.21 10.49
C PHE A 232 4.19 -3.19 11.58
N GLN A 233 3.10 -3.38 12.33
CA GLN A 233 2.79 -2.54 13.50
C GLN A 233 3.85 -2.67 14.60
N MET A 234 4.32 -3.89 14.87
CA MET A 234 5.38 -4.14 15.86
C MET A 234 6.71 -3.54 15.42
N LEU A 235 7.04 -3.63 14.12
CA LEU A 235 8.24 -3.00 13.56
C LEU A 235 8.19 -1.47 13.69
N ASN A 236 7.04 -0.86 13.38
CA ASN A 236 6.84 0.58 13.57
C ASN A 236 7.11 1.01 15.01
N ASN A 237 6.56 0.28 15.97
CA ASN A 237 6.75 0.59 17.41
C ASN A 237 8.21 0.48 17.86
N LYS A 238 9.05 -0.34 17.19
CA LYS A 238 10.49 -0.42 17.47
C LYS A 238 11.29 0.72 16.84
N ILE A 239 10.89 1.18 15.67
CA ILE A 239 11.56 2.29 14.94
C ILE A 239 11.29 3.63 15.62
N MET A 240 10.11 3.77 16.25
CA MET A 240 9.68 5.01 16.90
C MET A 240 10.23 5.15 18.35
N LYS A 241 10.88 4.12 18.88
CA LYS A 241 11.59 4.17 20.18
C LYS A 241 13.07 4.52 20.00
#